data_13499b58ce0396512d8d04780f8e1b4f
#
_entry.id   13499b58ce0396512d8d04780f8e1b4f
#
_cell.length_a   1.000
_cell.length_b   1.000
_cell.length_c   1.000
_cell.angle_alpha   90.00
_cell.angle_beta   90.00
_cell.angle_gamma   90.00
#
_symmetry.space_group_name_H-M   'P 1'
#
loop_
_entity.id
_entity.type
_entity.pdbx_description
1 polymer ?
#
loop_
_entity_poly.entity_id
_entity_poly.type
_entity_poly.pdbx_seq_one_letter_code
_entity_poly.pdbx_strand_id
1 'polypeptide(L)'
;GDRVMVVGQQDAVERGAGGLGNQLKRLDTPNIGTIFVGIFLGILLGSLPIAFPGMPTPVKLGLAGGPLVVAILIGRFGHKMHLVTYTTMSANLMLREIGIVLFLASVGIEAGEHFVQTVVEGSGLAYVGYGFLITTIPLLIIGMIARFYCKVNYFTLMGLIAGSNTDPPALAYSNQASGNDAPSVGYSTVYPLTMFLRILAGQMILLAMM
;
A
#
# COMPACT_ATOMS: atom_id res chain seq x y z
N GLY A 1 11.37 16.93 0.22
CA GLY A 1 12.21 18.04 0.50
C GLY A 1 11.89 18.63 1.85
N ASP A 2 12.90 18.78 2.68
CA ASP A 2 12.73 19.37 4.00
C ASP A 2 12.45 20.87 3.85
N ARG A 3 11.51 21.37 4.62
CA ARG A 3 11.24 22.82 4.70
C ARG A 3 12.02 23.38 5.88
N VAL A 4 12.89 24.33 5.60
CA VAL A 4 13.61 25.09 6.65
C VAL A 4 12.97 26.46 6.75
N MET A 5 12.52 26.83 7.95
CA MET A 5 12.04 28.17 8.24
C MET A 5 13.23 29.02 8.65
N VAL A 6 13.51 30.05 7.87
CA VAL A 6 14.60 31.00 8.15
C VAL A 6 13.99 32.34 8.52
N VAL A 7 14.41 32.88 9.68
CA VAL A 7 14.00 34.20 10.17
C VAL A 7 15.24 35.08 10.23
N GLY A 8 15.18 36.24 9.59
CA GLY A 8 16.30 37.20 9.57
C GLY A 8 15.99 38.41 8.72
N GLN A 9 16.98 39.32 8.58
CA GLN A 9 16.88 40.44 7.64
C GLN A 9 16.76 39.93 6.20
N GLN A 10 16.02 40.64 5.36
CA GLN A 10 15.68 40.20 4.00
C GLN A 10 16.92 39.81 3.17
N ASP A 11 17.98 40.60 3.22
CA ASP A 11 19.25 40.32 2.50
C ASP A 11 19.99 39.08 3.02
N ALA A 12 19.84 38.74 4.30
CA ALA A 12 20.42 37.55 4.90
C ALA A 12 19.63 36.30 4.53
N VAL A 13 18.28 36.43 4.48
CA VAL A 13 17.39 35.37 4.03
C VAL A 13 17.60 35.05 2.56
N GLU A 14 17.74 36.06 1.69
CA GLU A 14 18.01 35.86 0.26
C GLU A 14 19.38 35.19 0.00
N ARG A 15 20.42 35.59 0.73
CA ARG A 15 21.75 34.95 0.64
C ARG A 15 21.71 33.50 1.15
N GLY A 16 20.98 33.25 2.24
CA GLY A 16 20.76 31.91 2.77
C GLY A 16 19.97 31.03 1.81
N ALA A 17 18.94 31.57 1.17
CA ALA A 17 18.14 30.90 0.16
C ALA A 17 18.95 30.51 -1.08
N GLY A 18 19.90 31.37 -1.49
CA GLY A 18 20.85 31.06 -2.59
C GLY A 18 21.78 29.89 -2.27
N GLY A 19 22.25 29.80 -1.03
CA GLY A 19 23.14 28.72 -0.57
C GLY A 19 22.39 27.40 -0.29
N LEU A 20 21.14 27.45 0.14
CA LEU A 20 20.29 26.28 0.40
C LEU A 20 19.56 25.78 -0.84
N GLY A 21 19.63 26.51 -1.96
CA GLY A 21 18.96 26.15 -3.21
C GLY A 21 17.45 26.32 -3.11
N ASN A 22 16.99 27.59 -3.05
CA ASN A 22 15.54 27.91 -3.04
C ASN A 22 14.89 27.52 -4.36
N GLN A 23 14.38 26.28 -4.43
CA GLN A 23 13.67 25.74 -5.57
C GLN A 23 12.17 25.56 -5.28
N LEU A 24 11.54 26.58 -4.67
CA LEU A 24 10.07 26.57 -4.45
C LEU A 24 9.31 26.20 -5.72
N LYS A 25 9.74 26.69 -6.88
CA LYS A 25 9.14 26.38 -8.19
C LYS A 25 9.24 24.90 -8.59
N ARG A 26 10.23 24.15 -8.12
CA ARG A 26 10.36 22.70 -8.33
C ARG A 26 9.50 21.88 -7.36
N LEU A 27 9.16 22.45 -6.21
CA LEU A 27 8.31 21.79 -5.22
C LEU A 27 6.82 21.81 -5.61
N ASP A 28 6.41 22.77 -6.46
CA ASP A 28 5.02 22.93 -6.88
C ASP A 28 4.67 22.07 -8.12
N THR A 29 5.66 21.59 -8.86
CA THR A 29 5.44 20.72 -10.02
C THR A 29 5.69 19.26 -9.64
N PRO A 30 4.62 18.41 -9.64
CA PRO A 30 4.79 16.99 -9.34
C PRO A 30 5.62 16.29 -10.43
N ASN A 31 6.60 15.51 -10.03
CA ASN A 31 7.38 14.70 -10.98
C ASN A 31 6.66 13.37 -11.28
N ILE A 32 5.77 13.41 -12.26
CA ILE A 32 4.98 12.25 -12.67
C ILE A 32 5.86 11.19 -13.35
N GLY A 33 6.95 11.61 -14.02
CA GLY A 33 7.84 10.70 -14.73
C GLY A 33 8.42 9.58 -13.85
N THR A 34 8.91 9.93 -12.65
CA THR A 34 9.44 8.94 -11.71
C THR A 34 8.38 7.93 -11.26
N ILE A 35 7.12 8.36 -11.12
CA ILE A 35 6.02 7.49 -10.73
C ILE A 35 5.76 6.46 -11.84
N PHE A 36 5.66 6.90 -13.11
CA PHE A 36 5.45 5.99 -14.24
C PHE A 36 6.62 5.03 -14.46
N VAL A 37 7.85 5.49 -14.31
CA VAL A 37 9.04 4.62 -14.33
C VAL A 37 8.96 3.58 -13.21
N GLY A 38 8.57 3.98 -12.01
CA GLY A 38 8.37 3.06 -10.88
C GLY A 38 7.30 2.01 -11.15
N ILE A 39 6.16 2.41 -11.73
CA ILE A 39 5.07 1.50 -12.11
C ILE A 39 5.56 0.52 -13.20
N PHE A 40 6.21 1.01 -14.24
CA PHE A 40 6.73 0.17 -15.33
C PHE A 40 7.72 -0.88 -14.83
N LEU A 41 8.73 -0.47 -14.04
CA LEU A 41 9.69 -1.38 -13.42
C LEU A 41 9.00 -2.38 -12.46
N GLY A 42 7.97 -1.91 -11.77
CA GLY A 42 7.17 -2.74 -10.89
C GLY A 42 6.40 -3.83 -11.62
N ILE A 43 5.77 -3.49 -12.74
CA ILE A 43 5.07 -4.46 -13.60
C ILE A 43 6.07 -5.47 -14.17
N LEU A 44 7.23 -5.02 -14.64
CA LEU A 44 8.29 -5.91 -15.10
C LEU A 44 8.72 -6.89 -14.00
N LEU A 45 9.05 -6.39 -12.81
CA LEU A 45 9.45 -7.22 -11.67
C LEU A 45 8.33 -8.18 -11.26
N GLY A 46 7.08 -7.71 -11.22
CA GLY A 46 5.92 -8.53 -10.85
C GLY A 46 5.59 -9.64 -11.84
N SER A 47 5.94 -9.43 -13.11
CA SER A 47 5.72 -10.41 -14.20
C SER A 47 6.83 -11.45 -14.32
N LEU A 48 8.00 -11.22 -13.69
CA LEU A 48 9.11 -12.16 -13.75
C LEU A 48 8.75 -13.47 -13.05
N PRO A 49 8.83 -14.62 -13.78
CA PRO A 49 8.65 -15.91 -13.16
C PRO A 49 9.91 -16.30 -12.37
N ILE A 50 9.77 -16.46 -11.05
CA ILE A 50 10.87 -16.91 -10.19
C ILE A 50 10.70 -18.41 -9.98
N ALA A 51 11.58 -19.20 -10.58
CA ALA A 51 11.58 -20.65 -10.42
C ALA A 51 12.32 -21.02 -9.12
N PHE A 52 11.63 -21.71 -8.22
CA PHE A 52 12.25 -22.30 -7.04
C PHE A 52 12.49 -23.80 -7.27
N PRO A 53 13.64 -24.33 -6.87
CA PRO A 53 13.90 -25.77 -6.92
C PRO A 53 12.84 -26.55 -6.14
N GLY A 54 12.14 -27.48 -6.82
CA GLY A 54 11.09 -28.29 -6.20
C GLY A 54 9.66 -27.77 -6.38
N MET A 55 9.46 -26.62 -7.02
CA MET A 55 8.11 -26.12 -7.35
C MET A 55 7.76 -26.41 -8.82
N PRO A 56 6.59 -27.02 -9.10
CA PRO A 56 6.16 -27.33 -10.46
C PRO A 56 5.76 -26.08 -11.28
N THR A 57 5.43 -24.98 -10.61
CA THR A 57 5.04 -23.71 -11.24
C THR A 57 5.91 -22.56 -10.75
N PRO A 58 6.34 -21.64 -11.62
CA PRO A 58 7.13 -20.49 -11.20
C PRO A 58 6.27 -19.51 -10.38
N VAL A 59 6.84 -19.05 -9.28
CA VAL A 59 6.23 -18.04 -8.40
C VAL A 59 6.38 -16.65 -9.03
N LYS A 60 5.31 -15.89 -9.12
CA LYS A 60 5.32 -14.49 -9.58
C LYS A 60 4.89 -13.57 -8.44
N LEU A 61 5.56 -12.44 -8.29
CA LEU A 61 5.13 -11.40 -7.33
C LEU A 61 3.77 -10.77 -7.70
N GLY A 62 3.38 -10.92 -8.96
CA GLY A 62 2.13 -10.39 -9.49
C GLY A 62 2.15 -8.88 -9.73
N LEU A 63 1.07 -8.40 -10.36
CA LEU A 63 0.93 -6.99 -10.75
C LEU A 63 0.76 -6.05 -9.54
N ALA A 64 0.42 -6.55 -8.37
CA ALA A 64 0.33 -5.77 -7.14
C ALA A 64 1.64 -5.77 -6.34
N GLY A 65 2.30 -6.94 -6.20
CA GLY A 65 3.52 -7.07 -5.41
C GLY A 65 4.75 -6.43 -6.05
N GLY A 66 4.89 -6.55 -7.38
CA GLY A 66 6.01 -5.96 -8.10
C GLY A 66 6.14 -4.45 -7.94
N PRO A 67 5.10 -3.65 -8.28
CA PRO A 67 5.12 -2.20 -8.09
C PRO A 67 5.34 -1.78 -6.64
N LEU A 68 4.79 -2.51 -5.67
CA LEU A 68 4.99 -2.23 -4.25
C LEU A 68 6.47 -2.35 -3.85
N VAL A 69 7.13 -3.45 -4.23
CA VAL A 69 8.57 -3.67 -3.95
C VAL A 69 9.42 -2.59 -4.61
N VAL A 70 9.17 -2.28 -5.88
CA VAL A 70 9.90 -1.23 -6.61
C VAL A 70 9.67 0.14 -5.97
N ALA A 71 8.45 0.47 -5.57
CA ALA A 71 8.15 1.74 -4.90
C ALA A 71 8.92 1.88 -3.57
N ILE A 72 9.01 0.83 -2.77
CA ILE A 72 9.80 0.82 -1.53
C ILE A 72 11.28 1.02 -1.83
N LEU A 73 11.81 0.33 -2.84
CA LEU A 73 13.22 0.45 -3.24
C LEU A 73 13.54 1.86 -3.76
N ILE A 74 12.69 2.42 -4.62
CA ILE A 74 12.85 3.79 -5.11
C ILE A 74 12.72 4.80 -3.96
N GLY A 75 11.76 4.63 -3.07
CA GLY A 75 11.60 5.49 -1.89
C GLY A 75 12.83 5.50 -1.00
N ARG A 76 13.48 4.35 -0.82
CA ARG A 76 14.69 4.23 0.02
C ARG A 76 15.97 4.65 -0.70
N PHE A 77 16.15 4.26 -1.95
CA PHE A 77 17.41 4.42 -2.68
C PHE A 77 17.37 5.48 -3.78
N GLY A 78 16.17 5.99 -4.11
CA GLY A 78 15.97 6.92 -5.23
C GLY A 78 16.83 8.19 -5.13
N HIS A 79 17.07 8.70 -3.91
CA HIS A 79 17.96 9.85 -3.69
C HIS A 79 19.41 9.56 -4.13
N LYS A 80 19.89 8.33 -3.99
CA LYS A 80 21.23 7.91 -4.44
C LYS A 80 21.32 7.76 -5.96
N MET A 81 20.21 7.48 -6.61
CA MET A 81 20.10 7.31 -8.06
C MET A 81 19.69 8.62 -8.78
N HIS A 82 19.69 9.75 -8.08
CA HIS A 82 19.24 11.05 -8.59
C HIS A 82 17.80 11.06 -9.11
N LEU A 83 16.97 10.09 -8.69
CA LEU A 83 15.55 10.05 -9.00
C LEU A 83 14.82 11.04 -8.09
N VAL A 84 14.13 11.98 -8.70
CA VAL A 84 13.28 12.93 -7.97
C VAL A 84 11.95 12.26 -7.67
N THR A 85 11.77 11.81 -6.43
CA THR A 85 10.54 11.15 -5.95
C THR A 85 9.56 12.13 -5.30
N TYR A 86 9.87 13.42 -5.33
CA TYR A 86 9.06 14.44 -4.68
C TYR A 86 7.78 14.71 -5.48
N THR A 87 6.65 14.61 -4.78
CA THR A 87 5.35 15.10 -5.23
C THR A 87 4.75 15.97 -4.12
N THR A 88 3.93 16.96 -4.49
CA THR A 88 3.17 17.72 -3.49
C THR A 88 2.24 16.77 -2.73
N MET A 89 1.99 17.04 -1.45
CA MET A 89 1.09 16.22 -0.64
C MET A 89 -0.29 16.07 -1.30
N SER A 90 -0.83 17.16 -1.84
CA SER A 90 -2.13 17.16 -2.52
C SER A 90 -2.13 16.27 -3.76
N ALA A 91 -1.09 16.32 -4.60
CA ALA A 91 -0.96 15.46 -5.78
C ALA A 91 -0.84 13.98 -5.39
N ASN A 92 -0.07 13.68 -4.33
CA ASN A 92 0.09 12.32 -3.83
C ASN A 92 -1.24 11.74 -3.31
N LEU A 93 -1.98 12.52 -2.53
CA LEU A 93 -3.31 12.12 -2.03
C LEU A 93 -4.30 11.91 -3.18
N MET A 94 -4.32 12.79 -4.17
CA MET A 94 -5.19 12.67 -5.35
C MET A 94 -4.85 11.41 -6.16
N LEU A 95 -3.57 11.15 -6.45
CA LEU A 95 -3.14 9.94 -7.17
C LEU A 95 -3.50 8.67 -6.41
N ARG A 96 -3.35 8.68 -5.08
CA ARG A 96 -3.75 7.57 -4.23
C ARG A 96 -5.25 7.29 -4.32
N GLU A 97 -6.08 8.34 -4.25
CA GLU A 97 -7.54 8.22 -4.31
C GLU A 97 -8.00 7.68 -5.67
N ILE A 98 -7.48 8.23 -6.76
CA ILE A 98 -7.75 7.74 -8.11
C ILE A 98 -7.33 6.27 -8.24
N GLY A 99 -6.14 5.91 -7.75
CA GLY A 99 -5.65 4.54 -7.78
C GLY A 99 -6.56 3.57 -7.01
N ILE A 100 -7.04 3.95 -5.83
CA ILE A 100 -7.97 3.15 -5.03
C ILE A 100 -9.30 2.96 -5.76
N VAL A 101 -9.88 4.04 -6.31
CA VAL A 101 -11.16 3.98 -7.02
C VAL A 101 -11.06 3.07 -8.24
N LEU A 102 -10.03 3.23 -9.06
CA LEU A 102 -9.83 2.39 -10.26
C LEU A 102 -9.59 0.92 -9.89
N PHE A 103 -8.82 0.66 -8.84
CA PHE A 103 -8.57 -0.70 -8.36
C PHE A 103 -9.88 -1.35 -7.88
N LEU A 104 -10.65 -0.66 -7.02
CA LEU A 104 -11.91 -1.19 -6.52
C LEU A 104 -12.94 -1.38 -7.62
N ALA A 105 -12.99 -0.46 -8.60
CA ALA A 105 -13.90 -0.58 -9.76
C ALA A 105 -13.56 -1.82 -10.59
N SER A 106 -12.28 -2.05 -10.93
CA SER A 106 -11.88 -3.22 -11.73
C SER A 106 -12.13 -4.54 -11.00
N VAL A 107 -11.79 -4.61 -9.70
CA VAL A 107 -12.07 -5.80 -8.89
C VAL A 107 -13.58 -6.03 -8.75
N GLY A 108 -14.36 -4.96 -8.57
CA GLY A 108 -15.81 -5.05 -8.47
C GLY A 108 -16.48 -5.55 -9.75
N ILE A 109 -16.01 -5.10 -10.91
CA ILE A 109 -16.52 -5.57 -12.22
C ILE A 109 -16.18 -7.06 -12.41
N GLU A 110 -14.94 -7.45 -12.18
CA GLU A 110 -14.48 -8.85 -12.32
C GLU A 110 -15.23 -9.78 -11.36
N ALA A 111 -15.32 -9.41 -10.09
CA ALA A 111 -16.05 -10.21 -9.09
C ALA A 111 -17.56 -10.26 -9.39
N GLY A 112 -18.14 -9.18 -9.91
CA GLY A 112 -19.58 -9.07 -10.20
C GLY A 112 -20.03 -9.99 -11.32
N GLU A 113 -19.20 -10.27 -12.32
CA GLU A 113 -19.53 -11.09 -13.48
C GLU A 113 -20.03 -12.48 -13.12
N HIS A 114 -19.42 -13.11 -12.13
CA HIS A 114 -19.76 -14.47 -11.70
C HIS A 114 -20.47 -14.55 -10.35
N PHE A 115 -20.67 -13.39 -9.69
CA PHE A 115 -21.20 -13.36 -8.32
C PHE A 115 -22.58 -13.97 -8.20
N VAL A 116 -23.54 -13.53 -9.05
CA VAL A 116 -24.93 -13.99 -8.99
C VAL A 116 -24.99 -15.47 -9.29
N GLN A 117 -24.30 -15.94 -10.30
CA GLN A 117 -24.26 -17.35 -10.68
C GLN A 117 -23.69 -18.23 -9.55
N THR A 118 -22.59 -17.81 -8.95
CA THR A 118 -21.95 -18.55 -7.84
C THR A 118 -22.83 -18.61 -6.60
N VAL A 119 -23.56 -17.53 -6.29
CA VAL A 119 -24.43 -17.48 -5.11
C VAL A 119 -25.72 -18.26 -5.31
N VAL A 120 -26.32 -18.19 -6.50
CA VAL A 120 -27.63 -18.79 -6.78
C VAL A 120 -27.52 -20.27 -7.18
N GLU A 121 -26.58 -20.61 -8.02
CA GLU A 121 -26.42 -21.96 -8.58
C GLU A 121 -25.45 -22.85 -7.78
N GLY A 122 -24.61 -22.25 -6.92
CA GLY A 122 -23.62 -22.95 -6.13
C GLY A 122 -23.88 -22.94 -4.63
N SER A 123 -22.86 -23.35 -3.87
CA SER A 123 -22.85 -23.27 -2.40
C SER A 123 -22.50 -21.86 -1.89
N GLY A 124 -22.93 -20.81 -2.58
CA GLY A 124 -22.56 -19.42 -2.32
C GLY A 124 -22.77 -18.97 -0.89
N LEU A 125 -23.89 -19.36 -0.26
CA LEU A 125 -24.15 -19.08 1.16
C LEU A 125 -23.10 -19.71 2.09
N ALA A 126 -22.66 -20.93 1.79
CA ALA A 126 -21.59 -21.58 2.56
C ALA A 126 -20.26 -20.84 2.38
N TYR A 127 -19.93 -20.42 1.16
CA TYR A 127 -18.72 -19.61 0.92
C TYR A 127 -18.75 -18.26 1.64
N VAL A 128 -19.90 -17.59 1.67
CA VAL A 128 -20.08 -16.35 2.46
C VAL A 128 -19.86 -16.63 3.96
N GLY A 129 -20.43 -17.72 4.47
CA GLY A 129 -20.24 -18.12 5.87
C GLY A 129 -18.78 -18.43 6.22
N TYR A 130 -18.11 -19.23 5.39
CA TYR A 130 -16.69 -19.53 5.58
C TYR A 130 -15.82 -18.27 5.44
N GLY A 131 -16.08 -17.42 4.45
CA GLY A 131 -15.38 -16.15 4.27
C GLY A 131 -15.52 -15.23 5.48
N PHE A 132 -16.73 -15.13 6.03
CA PHE A 132 -16.99 -14.38 7.26
C PHE A 132 -16.19 -14.94 8.45
N LEU A 133 -16.18 -16.23 8.67
CA LEU A 133 -15.42 -16.86 9.76
C LEU A 133 -13.92 -16.68 9.59
N ILE A 134 -13.38 -16.93 8.39
CA ILE A 134 -11.94 -16.81 8.09
C ILE A 134 -11.47 -15.37 8.26
N THR A 135 -12.31 -14.38 7.97
CA THR A 135 -11.93 -12.97 8.12
C THR A 135 -12.11 -12.50 9.56
N THR A 136 -13.25 -12.78 10.17
CA THR A 136 -13.61 -12.20 11.47
C THR A 136 -12.84 -12.81 12.64
N ILE A 137 -12.68 -14.13 12.65
CA ILE A 137 -12.04 -14.81 13.79
C ILE A 137 -10.59 -14.36 14.00
N PRO A 138 -9.71 -14.40 13.00
CA PRO A 138 -8.33 -13.93 13.16
C PRO A 138 -8.24 -12.45 13.56
N LEU A 139 -9.10 -11.60 12.98
CA LEU A 139 -9.14 -10.17 13.31
C LEU A 139 -9.47 -9.91 14.76
N LEU A 140 -10.49 -10.58 15.29
CA LEU A 140 -10.89 -10.45 16.69
C LEU A 140 -9.79 -10.96 17.62
N ILE A 141 -9.23 -12.14 17.35
CA ILE A 141 -8.20 -12.74 18.19
C ILE A 141 -6.95 -11.86 18.20
N ILE A 142 -6.42 -11.51 17.03
CA ILE A 142 -5.18 -10.72 16.91
C ILE A 142 -5.42 -9.29 17.42
N GLY A 143 -6.56 -8.69 17.12
CA GLY A 143 -6.94 -7.38 17.61
C GLY A 143 -7.02 -7.32 19.15
N MET A 144 -7.62 -8.32 19.78
CA MET A 144 -7.66 -8.44 21.24
C MET A 144 -6.26 -8.62 21.84
N ILE A 145 -5.45 -9.51 21.28
CA ILE A 145 -4.07 -9.73 21.74
C ILE A 145 -3.27 -8.43 21.62
N ALA A 146 -3.31 -7.78 20.48
CA ALA A 146 -2.58 -6.52 20.24
C ALA A 146 -3.04 -5.41 21.19
N ARG A 147 -4.36 -5.32 21.46
CA ARG A 147 -4.90 -4.28 22.34
C ARG A 147 -4.63 -4.56 23.81
N PHE A 148 -4.93 -5.76 24.30
CA PHE A 148 -4.91 -6.07 25.74
C PHE A 148 -3.55 -6.57 26.22
N TYR A 149 -2.87 -7.39 25.44
CA TYR A 149 -1.58 -7.94 25.80
C TYR A 149 -0.41 -7.04 25.37
N CYS A 150 -0.36 -6.65 24.08
CA CYS A 150 0.70 -5.77 23.56
C CYS A 150 0.47 -4.28 23.88
N LYS A 151 -0.71 -3.90 24.39
CA LYS A 151 -1.10 -2.51 24.76
C LYS A 151 -0.90 -1.51 23.62
N VAL A 152 -1.12 -1.93 22.38
CA VAL A 152 -1.01 -1.06 21.20
C VAL A 152 -2.08 0.04 21.28
N ASN A 153 -1.70 1.26 20.88
CA ASN A 153 -2.63 2.38 20.82
C ASN A 153 -3.80 2.02 19.86
N TYR A 154 -5.02 2.39 20.25
CA TYR A 154 -6.23 2.05 19.50
C TYR A 154 -6.19 2.53 18.06
N PHE A 155 -5.79 3.77 17.82
CA PHE A 155 -5.72 4.32 16.46
C PHE A 155 -4.63 3.66 15.61
N THR A 156 -3.49 3.36 16.18
CA THR A 156 -2.45 2.56 15.51
C THR A 156 -2.97 1.16 15.19
N LEU A 157 -3.71 0.54 16.12
CA LEU A 157 -4.31 -0.79 15.92
C LEU A 157 -5.32 -0.80 14.76
N MET A 158 -6.16 0.25 14.63
CA MET A 158 -7.05 0.38 13.47
C MET A 158 -6.29 0.34 12.16
N GLY A 159 -5.16 1.06 12.08
CA GLY A 159 -4.28 1.04 10.92
C GLY A 159 -3.61 -0.31 10.67
N LEU A 160 -3.13 -0.99 11.73
CA LEU A 160 -2.57 -2.34 11.63
C LEU A 160 -3.61 -3.35 11.10
N ILE A 161 -4.85 -3.29 11.58
CA ILE A 161 -5.94 -4.14 11.11
C ILE A 161 -6.27 -3.85 9.65
N ALA A 162 -6.46 -2.59 9.28
CA ALA A 162 -6.70 -2.19 7.89
C ALA A 162 -5.55 -2.62 6.97
N GLY A 163 -4.30 -2.45 7.39
CA GLY A 163 -3.11 -2.86 6.65
C GLY A 163 -2.98 -4.37 6.52
N SER A 164 -3.31 -5.12 7.57
CA SER A 164 -3.28 -6.59 7.55
C SER A 164 -4.34 -7.18 6.61
N ASN A 165 -5.45 -6.48 6.40
CA ASN A 165 -6.48 -6.85 5.43
C ASN A 165 -6.26 -6.27 4.04
N THR A 166 -5.22 -5.45 3.86
CA THR A 166 -4.99 -4.74 2.60
C THR A 166 -6.18 -3.88 2.17
N ASP A 167 -6.82 -3.23 3.15
CA ASP A 167 -8.08 -2.49 3.00
C ASP A 167 -7.85 -0.97 3.09
N PRO A 168 -7.66 -0.28 1.95
CA PRO A 168 -7.51 1.18 1.90
C PRO A 168 -8.76 1.95 2.35
N PRO A 169 -10.01 1.52 2.05
CA PRO A 169 -11.21 2.15 2.59
C PRO A 169 -11.27 2.15 4.12
N ALA A 170 -10.91 1.03 4.76
CA ALA A 170 -10.83 0.96 6.22
C ALA A 170 -9.77 1.90 6.80
N LEU A 171 -8.64 2.10 6.09
CA LEU A 171 -7.65 3.10 6.47
C LEU A 171 -8.21 4.52 6.37
N ALA A 172 -8.92 4.85 5.29
CA ALA A 172 -9.52 6.16 5.10
C ALA A 172 -10.50 6.48 6.24
N TYR A 173 -11.38 5.54 6.58
CA TYR A 173 -12.27 5.65 7.74
C TYR A 173 -11.50 5.82 9.05
N SER A 174 -10.44 5.02 9.26
CA SER A 174 -9.63 5.08 10.48
C SER A 174 -8.94 6.43 10.68
N ASN A 175 -8.42 7.02 9.61
CA ASN A 175 -7.82 8.36 9.64
C ASN A 175 -8.87 9.43 9.93
N GLN A 176 -10.04 9.33 9.34
CA GLN A 176 -11.14 10.25 9.59
C GLN A 176 -11.61 10.16 11.06
N ALA A 177 -11.78 8.96 11.58
CA ALA A 177 -12.22 8.71 12.94
C ALA A 177 -11.19 9.14 14.00
N SER A 178 -9.89 8.98 13.69
CA SER A 178 -8.80 9.34 14.61
C SER A 178 -8.44 10.82 14.59
N GLY A 179 -8.68 11.52 13.47
CA GLY A 179 -8.24 12.88 13.25
C GLY A 179 -6.71 13.07 13.25
N ASN A 180 -5.94 11.99 13.10
CA ASN A 180 -4.48 12.01 13.09
C ASN A 180 -3.91 10.89 12.18
N ASP A 181 -2.58 10.89 11.97
CA ASP A 181 -1.89 9.97 11.06
C ASP A 181 -1.50 8.62 11.69
N ALA A 182 -1.85 8.35 12.95
CA ALA A 182 -1.48 7.11 13.63
C ALA A 182 -1.98 5.85 12.90
N PRO A 183 -3.21 5.82 12.32
CA PRO A 183 -3.63 4.69 11.50
C PRO A 183 -2.79 4.51 10.24
N SER A 184 -2.41 5.61 9.57
CA SER A 184 -1.56 5.55 8.36
C SER A 184 -0.19 4.96 8.65
N VAL A 185 0.41 5.30 9.80
CA VAL A 185 1.68 4.72 10.24
C VAL A 185 1.53 3.21 10.51
N GLY A 186 0.48 2.81 11.24
CA GLY A 186 0.18 1.39 11.47
C GLY A 186 -0.01 0.62 10.17
N TYR A 187 -0.81 1.15 9.26
CA TYR A 187 -1.09 0.57 7.95
C TYR A 187 0.19 0.34 7.14
N SER A 188 0.99 1.39 6.96
CA SER A 188 2.21 1.32 6.15
C SER A 188 3.26 0.36 6.70
N THR A 189 3.24 0.10 8.00
CA THR A 189 4.15 -0.84 8.65
C THR A 189 3.86 -2.29 8.26
N VAL A 190 2.59 -2.69 8.19
CA VAL A 190 2.20 -4.10 7.97
C VAL A 190 1.79 -4.41 6.54
N TYR A 191 1.27 -3.43 5.79
CA TYR A 191 0.75 -3.64 4.45
C TYR A 191 1.72 -4.33 3.48
N PRO A 192 3.00 -3.89 3.36
CA PRO A 192 3.95 -4.54 2.44
C PRO A 192 4.20 -6.00 2.78
N LEU A 193 4.37 -6.29 4.06
CA LEU A 193 4.61 -7.65 4.55
C LEU A 193 3.39 -8.54 4.32
N THR A 194 2.21 -8.02 4.59
CA THR A 194 0.95 -8.76 4.42
C THR A 194 0.69 -9.10 2.96
N MET A 195 0.92 -8.14 2.05
CA MET A 195 0.79 -8.39 0.61
C MET A 195 1.72 -9.52 0.16
N PHE A 196 2.98 -9.46 0.56
CA PHE A 196 3.96 -10.49 0.22
C PHE A 196 3.56 -11.86 0.77
N LEU A 197 3.20 -11.94 2.06
CA LEU A 197 2.80 -13.19 2.70
C LEU A 197 1.53 -13.80 2.11
N ARG A 198 0.55 -12.98 1.73
CA ARG A 198 -0.68 -13.46 1.07
C ARG A 198 -0.41 -14.09 -0.28
N ILE A 199 0.45 -13.47 -1.09
CA ILE A 199 0.84 -14.03 -2.39
C ILE A 199 1.52 -15.38 -2.19
N LEU A 200 2.48 -15.47 -1.27
CA LEU A 200 3.16 -16.73 -0.95
C LEU A 200 2.20 -17.79 -0.41
N ALA A 201 1.34 -17.43 0.55
CA ALA A 201 0.38 -18.36 1.13
C ALA A 201 -0.58 -18.93 0.07
N GLY A 202 -1.11 -18.08 -0.82
CA GLY A 202 -1.97 -18.52 -1.91
C GLY A 202 -1.27 -19.51 -2.83
N GLN A 203 -0.01 -19.26 -3.17
CA GLN A 203 0.78 -20.16 -4.01
C GLN A 203 1.11 -21.50 -3.30
N MET A 204 1.44 -21.44 -2.00
CA MET A 204 1.69 -22.64 -1.20
C MET A 204 0.44 -23.52 -1.08
N ILE A 205 -0.73 -22.92 -0.90
CA ILE A 205 -2.01 -23.65 -0.85
C ILE A 205 -2.28 -24.33 -2.19
N LEU A 206 -2.11 -23.63 -3.32
CA LEU A 206 -2.28 -24.23 -4.64
C LEU A 206 -1.34 -25.41 -4.87
N LEU A 207 -0.07 -25.28 -4.46
CA LEU A 207 0.90 -26.36 -4.55
C LEU A 207 0.56 -27.57 -3.66
N ALA A 208 -0.01 -27.32 -2.49
CA ALA A 208 -0.41 -28.40 -1.56
C ALA A 208 -1.67 -29.15 -2.03
N MET A 209 -2.47 -28.54 -2.90
CA MET A 209 -3.69 -29.14 -3.48
C MET A 209 -3.46 -29.84 -4.82
N MET A 210 -2.30 -29.66 -5.44
CA MET A 210 -1.89 -30.35 -6.65
C MET A 210 -1.15 -31.64 -6.34
#